data_191b106283aec75164634ffffd6a0066
#
_entry.id   191b106283aec75164634ffffd6a0066
#
_cell.length_a   1.000
_cell.length_b   1.000
_cell.length_c   1.000
_cell.angle_alpha   90.00
_cell.angle_beta   90.00
_cell.angle_gamma   90.00
#
_symmetry.space_group_name_H-M   'P 1'
#
loop_
_entity.id
_entity.type
_entity.pdbx_description
1 polymer ?
#
loop_
_entity_poly.entity_id
_entity_poly.type
_entity_poly.pdbx_seq_one_letter_code
_entity_poly.pdbx_strand_id
1 'polypeptide(L)'
;KEGIVVRGAKINISGAFVAHEMVVLPQSAKKKGEEDYALSFAVPADADGLTYICQYSPYSAEREMADDIYELGNPVFGQRETSMVVFDNVFVPWERVFHCGETDYSTKFVERFAKTHRMTCGGTCKVGFMNLIIGACKLLQEYKGLEKAQHINDELTEMTVLRETGRACGLASANLGKEEPEG
;
A
#
# COMPACT_ATOMS: atom_id res chain seq x y z
N LYS A 1 0.82 -14.17 -31.55
CA LYS A 1 0.10 -13.42 -30.50
C LYS A 1 1.07 -12.39 -29.94
N GLU A 2 0.63 -11.13 -29.88
CA GLU A 2 1.48 -9.98 -29.54
C GLU A 2 1.51 -9.68 -28.03
N GLY A 3 0.69 -10.38 -27.23
CA GLY A 3 0.55 -10.18 -25.79
C GLY A 3 -0.53 -11.04 -25.15
N ILE A 4 -0.95 -10.61 -23.98
CA ILE A 4 -2.04 -11.21 -23.18
C ILE A 4 -3.18 -10.21 -23.00
N VAL A 5 -4.37 -10.71 -22.68
CA VAL A 5 -5.54 -9.91 -22.30
C VAL A 5 -5.91 -10.24 -20.86
N VAL A 6 -5.90 -9.22 -20.01
CA VAL A 6 -6.11 -9.35 -18.57
C VAL A 6 -7.52 -8.94 -18.19
N ARG A 7 -8.18 -9.77 -17.35
CA ARG A 7 -9.46 -9.48 -16.71
C ARG A 7 -9.36 -9.74 -15.22
N GLY A 8 -9.98 -8.90 -14.42
CA GLY A 8 -10.02 -9.07 -12.97
C GLY A 8 -10.03 -7.75 -12.23
N ALA A 9 -9.76 -7.82 -10.92
CA ALA A 9 -9.66 -6.63 -10.11
C ALA A 9 -8.59 -6.76 -9.03
N LYS A 10 -8.02 -5.64 -8.62
CA LYS A 10 -7.12 -5.49 -7.49
C LYS A 10 -7.70 -4.48 -6.53
N ILE A 11 -7.74 -4.80 -5.23
CA ILE A 11 -8.24 -3.91 -4.18
C ILE A 11 -7.11 -3.34 -3.34
N ASN A 12 -7.39 -2.24 -2.65
CA ASN A 12 -6.45 -1.57 -1.74
C ASN A 12 -5.14 -1.12 -2.42
N ILE A 13 -5.27 -0.61 -3.64
CA ILE A 13 -4.12 -0.12 -4.41
C ILE A 13 -3.97 1.38 -4.19
N SER A 14 -3.06 1.75 -3.28
CA SER A 14 -2.80 3.14 -2.95
C SER A 14 -2.01 3.83 -4.06
N GLY A 15 -2.49 4.99 -4.50
CA GLY A 15 -1.84 5.82 -5.50
C GLY A 15 -1.88 5.30 -6.93
N ALA A 16 -2.69 4.28 -7.24
CA ALA A 16 -2.72 3.66 -8.57
C ALA A 16 -3.09 4.66 -9.68
N PHE A 17 -4.11 5.50 -9.46
CA PHE A 17 -4.59 6.43 -10.47
C PHE A 17 -3.72 7.69 -10.64
N VAL A 18 -2.77 7.95 -9.74
CA VAL A 18 -1.76 9.03 -9.85
C VAL A 18 -0.40 8.52 -10.31
N ALA A 19 -0.24 7.21 -10.47
CA ALA A 19 0.96 6.61 -11.01
C ALA A 19 1.02 6.75 -12.54
N HIS A 20 2.19 6.74 -13.12
CA HIS A 20 2.35 6.67 -14.57
C HIS A 20 2.17 5.23 -15.07
N GLU A 21 2.69 4.28 -14.30
CA GLU A 21 2.62 2.86 -14.60
C GLU A 21 2.41 2.06 -13.32
N MET A 22 1.82 0.89 -13.45
CA MET A 22 1.60 -0.05 -12.36
C MET A 22 2.32 -1.36 -12.64
N VAL A 23 3.03 -1.88 -11.64
CA VAL A 23 3.49 -3.27 -11.61
C VAL A 23 2.47 -4.11 -10.88
N VAL A 24 1.88 -5.06 -11.58
CA VAL A 24 0.87 -5.97 -11.06
C VAL A 24 1.51 -7.29 -10.70
N LEU A 25 1.30 -7.73 -9.45
CA LEU A 25 1.84 -8.97 -8.90
C LEU A 25 0.72 -9.89 -8.42
N PRO A 26 0.94 -11.22 -8.35
CA PRO A 26 0.00 -12.12 -7.70
C PRO A 26 -0.21 -11.72 -6.23
N GLN A 27 -1.43 -11.87 -5.74
CA GLN A 27 -1.76 -11.56 -4.34
C GLN A 27 -1.06 -12.50 -3.34
N SER A 28 -0.87 -13.75 -3.75
CA SER A 28 -0.27 -14.82 -2.94
C SER A 28 0.48 -15.80 -3.84
N ALA A 29 1.32 -16.61 -3.23
CA ALA A 29 1.92 -17.77 -3.92
C ALA A 29 0.85 -18.61 -4.59
N LYS A 30 1.10 -19.03 -5.82
CA LYS A 30 0.19 -19.85 -6.63
C LYS A 30 0.62 -21.30 -6.66
N LYS A 31 -0.36 -22.20 -6.71
CA LYS A 31 -0.13 -23.65 -6.78
C LYS A 31 -0.47 -24.17 -8.16
N LYS A 32 -0.04 -25.39 -8.44
CA LYS A 32 -0.45 -26.11 -9.65
C LYS A 32 -1.97 -26.16 -9.75
N GLY A 33 -2.52 -25.77 -10.88
CA GLY A 33 -3.94 -25.60 -11.14
C GLY A 33 -4.42 -24.14 -10.99
N GLU A 34 -3.54 -23.21 -10.61
CA GLU A 34 -3.83 -21.78 -10.49
C GLU A 34 -2.98 -20.95 -11.49
N GLU A 35 -2.57 -21.56 -12.60
CA GLU A 35 -1.67 -20.96 -13.60
C GLU A 35 -2.22 -19.64 -14.16
N ASP A 36 -3.53 -19.54 -14.38
CA ASP A 36 -4.18 -18.32 -14.85
C ASP A 36 -4.06 -17.13 -13.89
N TYR A 37 -3.75 -17.39 -12.63
CA TYR A 37 -3.53 -16.38 -11.59
C TYR A 37 -2.04 -16.16 -11.26
N ALA A 38 -1.16 -16.97 -11.83
CA ALA A 38 0.28 -16.84 -11.72
C ALA A 38 0.78 -15.86 -12.80
N LEU A 39 0.49 -14.58 -12.60
CA LEU A 39 0.71 -13.54 -13.59
C LEU A 39 1.33 -12.29 -12.95
N SER A 40 2.39 -11.76 -13.57
CA SER A 40 2.90 -10.43 -13.26
C SER A 40 3.28 -9.67 -14.52
N PHE A 41 2.97 -8.38 -14.51
CA PHE A 41 3.14 -7.51 -15.67
C PHE A 41 3.21 -6.04 -15.25
N ALA A 42 3.66 -5.19 -16.16
CA ALA A 42 3.55 -3.74 -16.02
C ALA A 42 2.50 -3.22 -17.01
N VAL A 43 1.75 -2.20 -16.60
CA VAL A 43 0.73 -1.56 -17.42
C VAL A 43 0.71 -0.06 -17.18
N PRO A 44 0.60 0.79 -18.23
CA PRO A 44 0.35 2.21 -18.07
C PRO A 44 -0.94 2.45 -17.28
N ALA A 45 -0.97 3.49 -16.43
CA ALA A 45 -2.14 3.76 -15.61
C ALA A 45 -3.34 4.27 -16.43
N ASP A 46 -3.12 4.72 -17.65
CA ASP A 46 -4.11 5.17 -18.61
C ASP A 46 -4.44 4.14 -19.70
N ALA A 47 -4.04 2.88 -19.50
CA ALA A 47 -4.32 1.83 -20.48
C ALA A 47 -5.82 1.59 -20.67
N ASP A 48 -6.22 1.36 -21.92
CA ASP A 48 -7.60 1.05 -22.26
C ASP A 48 -8.12 -0.16 -21.48
N GLY A 49 -9.34 -0.05 -20.94
CA GLY A 49 -9.98 -1.10 -20.13
C GLY A 49 -9.65 -1.03 -18.63
N LEU A 50 -8.87 -0.05 -18.18
CA LEU A 50 -8.69 0.20 -16.74
C LEU A 50 -9.81 1.11 -16.22
N THR A 51 -10.34 0.72 -15.05
CA THR A 51 -11.29 1.54 -14.28
C THR A 51 -10.83 1.62 -12.84
N TYR A 52 -10.80 2.83 -12.30
CA TYR A 52 -10.45 3.09 -10.91
C TYR A 52 -11.69 3.44 -10.11
N ILE A 53 -11.94 2.68 -9.04
CA ILE A 53 -12.98 2.97 -8.07
C ILE A 53 -12.27 3.46 -6.82
N CYS A 54 -12.23 4.77 -6.65
CA CYS A 54 -11.51 5.43 -5.55
C CYS A 54 -12.38 5.48 -4.30
N GLN A 55 -11.76 5.30 -3.14
CA GLN A 55 -12.42 5.43 -1.85
C GLN A 55 -12.82 6.89 -1.59
N TYR A 56 -11.91 7.80 -1.91
CA TYR A 56 -12.15 9.23 -1.92
C TYR A 56 -11.57 9.81 -3.21
N SER A 57 -12.24 10.77 -3.80
CA SER A 57 -11.67 11.53 -4.91
C SER A 57 -11.09 12.85 -4.38
N PRO A 58 -9.90 13.27 -4.86
CA PRO A 58 -9.41 14.62 -4.57
C PRO A 58 -10.32 15.71 -5.13
N TYR A 59 -11.22 15.33 -6.04
CA TYR A 59 -12.25 16.18 -6.64
C TYR A 59 -13.66 15.83 -6.15
N SER A 60 -13.79 15.20 -4.97
CA SER A 60 -15.11 14.93 -4.41
C SER A 60 -15.84 16.22 -4.05
N ALA A 61 -17.16 16.22 -4.23
CA ALA A 61 -17.99 17.38 -3.88
C ALA A 61 -17.84 17.75 -2.40
N GLU A 62 -17.66 16.76 -1.53
CA GLU A 62 -17.42 16.99 -0.09
C GLU A 62 -16.16 17.80 0.15
N ARG A 63 -15.11 17.60 -0.66
CA ARG A 63 -13.87 18.37 -0.54
C ARG A 63 -14.01 19.79 -1.04
N GLU A 64 -14.77 20.00 -2.11
CA GLU A 64 -15.09 21.32 -2.63
C GLU A 64 -16.00 22.11 -1.69
N MET A 65 -16.86 21.40 -0.95
CA MET A 65 -17.82 21.99 0.01
C MET A 65 -17.22 22.17 1.41
N ALA A 66 -16.04 21.65 1.69
CA ALA A 66 -15.39 21.78 3.00
C ALA A 66 -14.94 23.23 3.21
N ASP A 67 -15.50 23.87 4.20
CA ASP A 67 -15.19 25.26 4.57
C ASP A 67 -13.88 25.38 5.35
N ASP A 68 -13.38 24.28 5.92
CA ASP A 68 -12.23 24.25 6.82
C ASP A 68 -11.34 23.02 6.60
N ILE A 69 -10.05 23.20 6.86
CA ILE A 69 -9.05 22.12 6.87
C ILE A 69 -9.37 21.03 7.91
N TYR A 70 -10.16 21.35 8.93
CA TYR A 70 -10.53 20.41 10.00
C TYR A 70 -11.60 19.39 9.56
N GLU A 71 -12.34 19.64 8.49
CA GLU A 71 -13.36 18.70 8.00
C GLU A 71 -12.76 17.52 7.23
N LEU A 72 -11.82 17.79 6.34
CA LEU A 72 -11.20 16.78 5.47
C LEU A 72 -9.67 16.70 5.60
N GLY A 73 -9.11 17.34 6.61
CA GLY A 73 -7.67 17.44 6.82
C GLY A 73 -7.00 18.53 5.96
N ASN A 74 -5.74 18.80 6.25
CA ASN A 74 -5.01 19.85 5.56
C ASN A 74 -4.71 19.46 4.10
N PRO A 75 -5.25 20.19 3.11
CA PRO A 75 -5.08 19.88 1.69
C PRO A 75 -3.63 20.02 1.21
N VAL A 76 -2.78 20.76 1.93
CA VAL A 76 -1.34 20.89 1.62
C VAL A 76 -0.62 19.54 1.69
N PHE A 77 -1.04 18.65 2.60
CA PHE A 77 -0.46 17.32 2.73
C PHE A 77 -1.14 16.26 1.85
N GLY A 78 -2.17 16.66 1.12
CA GLY A 78 -2.95 15.77 0.27
C GLY A 78 -3.73 14.71 1.06
N GLN A 79 -4.38 13.84 0.32
CA GLN A 79 -5.05 12.66 0.87
C GLN A 79 -4.38 11.40 0.33
N ARG A 80 -4.28 10.38 1.16
CA ARG A 80 -3.84 9.07 0.72
C ARG A 80 -5.01 8.36 0.05
N GLU A 81 -4.98 8.35 -1.25
CA GLU A 81 -5.97 7.64 -2.04
C GLU A 81 -5.69 6.13 -2.09
N THR A 82 -6.75 5.37 -1.95
CA THR A 82 -6.75 3.92 -2.14
C THR A 82 -7.89 3.55 -3.08
N SER A 83 -7.58 2.82 -4.12
CA SER A 83 -8.55 2.44 -5.15
C SER A 83 -8.68 0.94 -5.31
N MET A 84 -9.81 0.52 -5.87
CA MET A 84 -9.93 -0.74 -6.60
C MET A 84 -9.58 -0.45 -8.05
N VAL A 85 -8.73 -1.27 -8.64
CA VAL A 85 -8.38 -1.22 -10.07
C VAL A 85 -9.06 -2.40 -10.74
N VAL A 86 -9.95 -2.12 -11.68
CA VAL A 86 -10.65 -3.11 -12.48
C VAL A 86 -9.99 -3.19 -13.85
N PHE A 87 -9.68 -4.40 -14.28
CA PHE A 87 -9.14 -4.72 -15.58
C PHE A 87 -10.25 -5.35 -16.42
N ASP A 88 -10.72 -4.65 -17.45
CA ASP A 88 -11.70 -5.15 -18.40
C ASP A 88 -11.08 -5.28 -19.79
N ASN A 89 -10.62 -6.48 -20.11
CA ASN A 89 -9.94 -6.79 -21.37
C ASN A 89 -8.69 -5.92 -21.65
N VAL A 90 -7.91 -5.63 -20.64
CA VAL A 90 -6.68 -4.85 -20.76
C VAL A 90 -5.64 -5.65 -21.54
N PHE A 91 -5.18 -5.11 -22.67
CA PHE A 91 -4.11 -5.71 -23.45
C PHE A 91 -2.75 -5.37 -22.86
N VAL A 92 -1.91 -6.39 -22.64
CA VAL A 92 -0.54 -6.25 -22.16
C VAL A 92 0.40 -6.94 -23.14
N PRO A 93 1.29 -6.21 -23.83
CA PRO A 93 2.26 -6.80 -24.75
C PRO A 93 3.30 -7.65 -24.00
N TRP A 94 3.85 -8.66 -24.67
CA TRP A 94 4.79 -9.61 -24.03
C TRP A 94 6.01 -8.95 -23.40
N GLU A 95 6.48 -7.86 -23.94
CA GLU A 95 7.61 -7.08 -23.41
C GLU A 95 7.36 -6.48 -22.02
N ARG A 96 6.08 -6.41 -21.61
CA ARG A 96 5.64 -5.92 -20.31
C ARG A 96 5.14 -7.04 -19.37
N VAL A 97 5.24 -8.30 -19.79
CA VAL A 97 4.88 -9.48 -19.00
C VAL A 97 6.12 -10.09 -18.39
N PHE A 98 6.18 -10.18 -17.08
CA PHE A 98 7.34 -10.69 -16.34
C PHE A 98 7.25 -12.19 -16.09
N HIS A 99 6.05 -12.70 -15.82
CA HIS A 99 5.76 -14.13 -15.81
C HIS A 99 4.29 -14.38 -16.11
N CYS A 100 3.97 -15.57 -16.66
CA CYS A 100 2.62 -15.92 -17.10
C CYS A 100 2.42 -17.44 -17.03
N GLY A 101 1.88 -17.93 -15.91
CA GLY A 101 1.57 -19.34 -15.69
C GLY A 101 2.61 -20.12 -14.88
N GLU A 102 3.81 -19.58 -14.66
CA GLU A 102 4.86 -20.24 -13.89
C GLU A 102 4.59 -20.13 -12.37
N THR A 103 3.84 -21.06 -11.82
CA THR A 103 3.43 -21.05 -10.41
C THR A 103 4.61 -21.07 -9.44
N ASP A 104 5.71 -21.72 -9.77
CA ASP A 104 6.92 -21.79 -8.92
C ASP A 104 7.58 -20.44 -8.75
N TYR A 105 7.56 -19.57 -9.78
CA TYR A 105 8.07 -18.21 -9.69
C TYR A 105 7.15 -17.28 -8.91
N SER A 106 5.83 -17.52 -8.90
CA SER A 106 4.88 -16.67 -8.19
C SER A 106 5.18 -16.60 -6.69
N THR A 107 5.62 -17.69 -6.09
CA THR A 107 6.06 -17.75 -4.69
C THR A 107 7.27 -16.86 -4.44
N LYS A 108 8.30 -17.01 -5.24
CA LYS A 108 9.54 -16.21 -5.12
C LYS A 108 9.25 -14.71 -5.29
N PHE A 109 8.41 -14.35 -6.26
CA PHE A 109 7.99 -12.97 -6.50
C PHE A 109 7.29 -12.35 -5.30
N VAL A 110 6.26 -13.05 -4.80
CA VAL A 110 5.47 -12.57 -3.67
C VAL A 110 6.32 -12.47 -2.41
N GLU A 111 7.16 -13.46 -2.12
CA GLU A 111 7.99 -13.46 -0.93
C GLU A 111 9.03 -12.33 -0.95
N ARG A 112 9.77 -12.17 -2.04
CA ARG A 112 10.79 -11.12 -2.17
C ARG A 112 10.18 -9.72 -2.10
N PHE A 113 9.12 -9.47 -2.84
CA PHE A 113 8.41 -8.21 -2.77
C PHE A 113 7.82 -7.95 -1.39
N ALA A 114 7.08 -8.93 -0.83
CA ALA A 114 6.41 -8.75 0.44
C ALA A 114 7.37 -8.56 1.62
N LYS A 115 8.48 -9.30 1.67
CA LYS A 115 9.51 -9.13 2.69
C LYS A 115 10.10 -7.73 2.64
N THR A 116 10.63 -7.33 1.50
CA THR A 116 11.29 -6.02 1.31
C THR A 116 10.31 -4.87 1.56
N HIS A 117 9.12 -4.95 0.97
CA HIS A 117 8.09 -3.92 1.16
C HIS A 117 7.66 -3.78 2.62
N ARG A 118 7.40 -4.90 3.33
CA ARG A 118 6.96 -4.86 4.72
C ARG A 118 8.03 -4.33 5.66
N MET A 119 9.28 -4.69 5.43
CA MET A 119 10.41 -4.17 6.22
C MET A 119 10.59 -2.67 6.01
N THR A 120 10.59 -2.21 4.78
CA THR A 120 10.71 -0.78 4.46
C THR A 120 9.48 -0.01 4.90
N CYS A 121 8.29 -0.43 4.53
CA CYS A 121 7.04 0.23 4.88
C CYS A 121 6.76 0.19 6.40
N GLY A 122 7.07 -0.93 7.07
CA GLY A 122 6.94 -1.07 8.52
C GLY A 122 7.81 -0.08 9.28
N GLY A 123 9.07 0.06 8.86
CA GLY A 123 10.03 0.95 9.50
C GLY A 123 9.96 2.43 9.10
N THR A 124 9.17 2.78 8.09
CA THR A 124 9.06 4.15 7.56
C THR A 124 7.63 4.69 7.60
N CYS A 125 6.81 4.38 6.59
CA CYS A 125 5.48 5.00 6.48
C CYS A 125 4.53 4.59 7.62
N LYS A 126 4.64 3.37 8.18
CA LYS A 126 3.86 3.00 9.36
C LYS A 126 4.28 3.76 10.61
N VAL A 127 5.58 3.98 10.79
CA VAL A 127 6.12 4.81 11.87
C VAL A 127 5.64 6.25 11.76
N GLY A 128 5.69 6.84 10.55
CA GLY A 128 5.17 8.17 10.28
C GLY A 128 3.67 8.28 10.60
N PHE A 129 2.88 7.31 10.19
CA PHE A 129 1.45 7.28 10.47
C PHE A 129 1.15 7.10 11.96
N MET A 130 1.92 6.26 12.66
CA MET A 130 1.80 6.10 14.12
C MET A 130 2.06 7.39 14.89
N ASN A 131 2.94 8.26 14.41
CA ASN A 131 3.15 9.58 15.04
C ASN A 131 1.86 10.42 15.03
N LEU A 132 1.12 10.39 13.91
CA LEU A 132 -0.16 11.11 13.80
C LEU A 132 -1.21 10.53 14.74
N ILE A 133 -1.31 9.20 14.80
CA ILE A 133 -2.27 8.51 15.68
C ILE A 133 -1.95 8.80 17.15
N ILE A 134 -0.70 8.65 17.58
CA ILE A 134 -0.29 8.93 18.97
C ILE A 134 -0.57 10.38 19.32
N GLY A 135 -0.24 11.32 18.42
CA GLY A 135 -0.54 12.74 18.62
C GLY A 135 -2.03 13.02 18.77
N ALA A 136 -2.87 12.43 17.91
CA ALA A 136 -4.33 12.56 17.99
C ALA A 136 -4.88 11.95 19.28
N CYS A 137 -4.41 10.78 19.70
CA CYS A 137 -4.81 10.16 20.96
C CYS A 137 -4.42 11.02 22.16
N LYS A 138 -3.22 11.61 22.13
CA LYS A 138 -2.76 12.52 23.19
C LYS A 138 -3.63 13.78 23.28
N LEU A 139 -3.96 14.37 22.15
CA LEU A 139 -4.82 15.54 22.08
C LEU A 139 -6.24 15.22 22.60
N LEU A 140 -6.80 14.07 22.22
CA LEU A 140 -8.10 13.61 22.74
C LEU A 140 -8.06 13.38 24.26
N GLN A 141 -6.96 12.85 24.79
CA GLN A 141 -6.77 12.68 26.22
C GLN A 141 -6.85 14.04 26.94
N GLU A 142 -6.20 15.06 26.40
CA GLU A 142 -6.21 16.42 26.94
C GLU A 142 -7.60 17.05 26.88
N TYR A 143 -8.29 16.96 25.74
CA TYR A 143 -9.66 17.48 25.59
C TYR A 143 -10.68 16.81 26.52
N LYS A 144 -10.43 15.58 26.93
CA LYS A 144 -11.26 14.83 27.87
C LYS A 144 -10.87 15.02 29.35
N GLY A 145 -9.78 15.73 29.63
CA GLY A 145 -9.26 15.89 30.99
C GLY A 145 -8.76 14.59 31.63
N LEU A 146 -8.22 13.69 30.80
CA LEU A 146 -7.82 12.33 31.20
C LEU A 146 -6.31 12.16 31.29
N GLU A 147 -5.53 13.24 31.40
CA GLU A 147 -4.07 13.21 31.43
C GLU A 147 -3.50 12.40 32.60
N LYS A 148 -4.28 12.29 33.68
CA LYS A 148 -3.91 11.51 34.88
C LYS A 148 -4.45 10.08 34.88
N ALA A 149 -5.19 9.68 33.85
CA ALA A 149 -5.74 8.34 33.73
C ALA A 149 -4.64 7.33 33.36
N GLN A 150 -4.24 6.50 34.36
CA GLN A 150 -3.09 5.59 34.21
C GLN A 150 -3.27 4.62 33.03
N HIS A 151 -4.43 4.02 32.88
CA HIS A 151 -4.70 3.06 31.79
C HIS A 151 -4.53 3.69 30.40
N ILE A 152 -4.89 4.96 30.22
CA ILE A 152 -4.68 5.67 28.93
C ILE A 152 -3.19 5.96 28.71
N ASN A 153 -2.47 6.32 29.77
CA ASN A 153 -1.03 6.55 29.69
C ASN A 153 -0.28 5.25 29.37
N ASP A 154 -0.73 4.12 29.89
CA ASP A 154 -0.17 2.81 29.59
C ASP A 154 -0.37 2.45 28.10
N GLU A 155 -1.56 2.65 27.54
CA GLU A 155 -1.84 2.45 26.11
C GLU A 155 -0.99 3.36 25.20
N LEU A 156 -0.88 4.64 25.54
CA LEU A 156 -0.03 5.58 24.80
C LEU A 156 1.45 5.19 24.85
N THR A 157 1.88 4.64 25.99
CA THR A 157 3.24 4.12 26.16
C THR A 157 3.46 2.90 25.28
N GLU A 158 2.52 1.95 25.25
CA GLU A 158 2.59 0.77 24.38
C GLU A 158 2.64 1.16 22.92
N MET A 159 1.77 2.08 22.47
CA MET A 159 1.80 2.61 21.10
C MET A 159 3.17 3.21 20.76
N THR A 160 3.77 3.94 21.70
CA THR A 160 5.09 4.55 21.51
C THR A 160 6.19 3.49 21.42
N VAL A 161 6.14 2.46 22.26
CA VAL A 161 7.09 1.32 22.21
C VAL A 161 6.99 0.58 20.88
N LEU A 162 5.76 0.29 20.42
CA LEU A 162 5.53 -0.37 19.13
C LEU A 162 6.06 0.48 17.95
N ARG A 163 5.84 1.80 17.99
CA ARG A 163 6.38 2.73 16.99
C ARG A 163 7.91 2.70 16.96
N GLU A 164 8.57 2.84 18.11
CA GLU A 164 10.04 2.82 18.20
C GLU A 164 10.62 1.46 17.79
N THR A 165 9.96 0.37 18.17
CA THR A 165 10.35 -0.98 17.73
C THR A 165 10.29 -1.09 16.20
N GLY A 166 9.19 -0.64 15.57
CA GLY A 166 9.06 -0.62 14.13
C GLY A 166 10.17 0.19 13.45
N ARG A 167 10.47 1.38 13.99
CA ARG A 167 11.55 2.24 13.51
C ARG A 167 12.92 1.57 13.61
N ALA A 168 13.21 1.00 14.78
CA ALA A 168 14.48 0.30 14.99
C ALA A 168 14.65 -0.90 14.06
N CYS A 169 13.60 -1.70 13.86
CA CYS A 169 13.61 -2.81 12.93
C CYS A 169 13.81 -2.36 11.47
N GLY A 170 13.16 -1.27 11.05
CA GLY A 170 13.34 -0.70 9.72
C GLY A 170 14.78 -0.23 9.48
N LEU A 171 15.36 0.49 10.43
CA LEU A 171 16.74 0.95 10.35
C LEU A 171 17.74 -0.23 10.37
N ALA A 172 17.51 -1.20 11.24
CA ALA A 172 18.36 -2.40 11.30
C ALA A 172 18.28 -3.19 9.99
N SER A 173 17.10 -3.34 9.42
CA SER A 173 16.89 -4.00 8.13
C SER A 173 17.67 -3.32 7.00
N ALA A 174 17.63 -2.00 6.94
CA ALA A 174 18.34 -1.24 5.91
C ALA A 174 19.88 -1.30 6.06
N ASN A 175 20.37 -1.32 7.31
CA ASN A 175 21.82 -1.27 7.57
C ASN A 175 22.49 -2.64 7.69
N LEU A 176 21.74 -3.67 8.11
CA LEU A 176 22.26 -5.03 8.33
C LEU A 176 21.79 -6.01 7.25
N GLY A 177 21.06 -5.52 6.25
CA GLY A 177 20.63 -6.32 5.11
C GLY A 177 21.85 -6.91 4.38
N LYS A 178 21.71 -8.15 3.94
CA LYS A 178 22.72 -8.84 3.13
C LYS A 178 22.12 -9.13 1.77
N GLU A 179 22.96 -9.03 0.76
CA GLU A 179 22.61 -9.44 -0.59
C GLU A 179 22.34 -10.96 -0.62
N GLU A 180 21.22 -11.36 -1.23
CA GLU A 180 20.93 -12.78 -1.43
C GLU A 180 21.81 -13.32 -2.57
N PRO A 181 22.33 -14.56 -2.49
CA PRO A 181 23.25 -15.10 -3.48
C PRO A 181 22.69 -15.20 -4.91
N GLU A 182 21.38 -15.16 -5.04
CA GLU A 182 20.67 -15.27 -6.32
C GLU A 182 20.09 -13.92 -6.84
N GLY A 183 20.54 -12.81 -6.30
CA GLY A 183 20.19 -11.45 -6.77
C GLY A 183 18.87 -10.91 -6.23
#